data_0ef0739a46ed632fe7b49a980a55aa31
#
_entry.id   0ef0739a46ed632fe7b49a980a55aa31
#
_cell.length_a   1.000
_cell.length_b   1.000
_cell.length_c   1.000
_cell.angle_alpha   90.00
_cell.angle_beta   90.00
_cell.angle_gamma   90.00
#
_symmetry.space_group_name_H-M   'P 1'
#
loop_
_entity.id
_entity.type
_entity.pdbx_description
1 polymer ?
#
loop_
_entity_poly.entity_id
_entity_poly.type
_entity_poly.pdbx_seq_one_letter_code
_entity_poly.pdbx_strand_id
1 'polypeptide(L)'
;FITSPIRSVFDVLHTEYAAMRFASDAKRESPAERIAERLIGGILAEEDRFSAIGVHRHYRLYDLVGRNVELSDEERLFVRRRSHLDFLLYNRMDNTPILGIEVDGVLHHRFDEVQVARDRRKNGILAKIGLPLLRLSTDGSSEKERIVGALEQAMQQG
;
A
#
# COMPACT_ATOMS: atom_id res chain seq x y z
N PHE A 1 30.51 14.61 15.61
CA PHE A 1 29.39 15.55 15.43
C PHE A 1 28.37 14.89 14.54
N ILE A 2 27.28 14.37 15.12
CA ILE A 2 26.14 13.91 14.37
C ILE A 2 25.28 15.14 14.09
N THR A 3 25.42 15.71 12.90
CA THR A 3 24.46 16.68 12.40
C THR A 3 23.17 15.92 12.12
N SER A 4 22.22 16.03 13.01
CA SER A 4 20.83 15.62 12.72
C SER A 4 20.39 16.37 11.48
N PRO A 5 19.94 15.69 10.39
CA PRO A 5 19.43 16.40 9.24
C PRO A 5 18.24 17.25 9.72
N ILE A 6 18.31 18.54 9.45
CA ILE A 6 17.17 19.44 9.67
C ILE A 6 16.06 18.87 8.79
N ARG A 7 15.09 18.23 9.42
CA ARG A 7 13.88 17.81 8.73
C ARG A 7 13.24 19.05 8.14
N SER A 8 13.00 19.06 6.86
CA SER A 8 12.32 20.17 6.23
C SER A 8 10.94 20.35 6.87
N VAL A 9 10.43 21.57 6.90
CA VAL A 9 9.07 21.86 7.40
C VAL A 9 8.05 20.98 6.68
N PHE A 10 8.32 20.61 5.42
CA PHE A 10 7.50 19.71 4.64
C PHE A 10 7.54 18.26 5.18
N ASP A 11 8.69 17.77 5.63
CA ASP A 11 8.82 16.43 6.21
C ASP A 11 8.07 16.33 7.54
N VAL A 12 8.11 17.38 8.35
CA VAL A 12 7.39 17.46 9.62
C VAL A 12 5.88 17.53 9.37
N LEU A 13 5.43 18.39 8.47
CA LEU A 13 4.02 18.52 8.11
C LEU A 13 3.48 17.23 7.48
N HIS A 14 4.26 16.56 6.63
CA HIS A 14 3.86 15.30 6.03
C HIS A 14 3.75 14.18 7.07
N THR A 15 4.65 14.16 8.04
CA THR A 15 4.63 13.18 9.14
C THR A 15 3.45 13.43 10.09
N GLU A 16 3.18 14.70 10.45
CA GLU A 16 2.04 15.06 11.30
C GLU A 16 0.70 14.84 10.59
N TYR A 17 0.62 15.18 9.31
CA TYR A 17 -0.58 14.93 8.50
C TYR A 17 -0.85 13.44 8.31
N ALA A 18 0.19 12.64 8.11
CA ALA A 18 0.09 11.19 8.10
C ALA A 18 -0.38 10.65 9.46
N ALA A 19 0.19 11.15 10.57
CA ALA A 19 -0.21 10.75 11.92
C ALA A 19 -1.65 11.12 12.25
N MET A 20 -2.12 12.30 11.84
CA MET A 20 -3.51 12.71 11.99
C MET A 20 -4.49 11.84 11.19
N ARG A 21 -4.09 11.41 9.99
CA ARG A 21 -4.86 10.44 9.19
C ARG A 21 -4.92 9.08 9.86
N PHE A 22 -3.82 8.58 10.40
CA PHE A 22 -3.79 7.32 11.16
C PHE A 22 -4.78 7.32 12.32
N ALA A 23 -4.91 8.42 13.04
CA ALA A 23 -5.86 8.53 14.15
C ALA A 23 -7.34 8.51 13.68
N SER A 24 -7.65 9.04 12.49
CA SER A 24 -9.02 9.03 11.95
C SER A 24 -9.39 7.70 11.29
N ASP A 25 -8.41 6.99 10.72
CA ASP A 25 -8.60 5.72 10.02
C ASP A 25 -8.57 4.51 10.97
N ALA A 26 -7.96 4.64 12.15
CA ALA A 26 -7.94 3.59 13.18
C ALA A 26 -9.35 3.09 13.58
N LYS A 27 -10.38 3.91 13.38
CA LYS A 27 -11.79 3.53 13.62
C LYS A 27 -12.40 2.65 12.52
N ARG A 28 -11.75 2.50 11.35
CA ARG A 28 -12.28 1.78 10.17
C ARG A 28 -11.54 0.50 9.83
N GLU A 29 -10.53 0.17 10.61
CA GLU A 29 -9.68 -0.98 10.37
C GLU A 29 -10.43 -2.30 10.59
N SER A 30 -10.41 -3.17 9.59
CA SER A 30 -10.97 -4.51 9.73
C SER A 30 -10.05 -5.43 10.55
N PRO A 31 -10.59 -6.48 11.21
CA PRO A 31 -9.77 -7.50 11.88
C PRO A 31 -8.75 -8.16 10.94
N ALA A 32 -9.11 -8.37 9.69
CA ALA A 32 -8.25 -8.94 8.66
C ALA A 32 -7.05 -8.05 8.35
N GLU A 33 -7.25 -6.73 8.25
CA GLU A 33 -6.16 -5.78 8.04
C GLU A 33 -5.20 -5.76 9.23
N ARG A 34 -5.69 -5.86 10.46
CA ARG A 34 -4.81 -5.95 11.65
C ARG A 34 -3.94 -7.20 11.65
N ILE A 35 -4.49 -8.33 11.23
CA ILE A 35 -3.73 -9.59 11.11
C ILE A 35 -2.66 -9.43 10.02
N ALA A 36 -3.03 -8.89 8.86
CA ALA A 36 -2.11 -8.65 7.76
C ALA A 36 -0.99 -7.68 8.17
N GLU A 37 -1.29 -6.62 8.89
CA GLU A 37 -0.28 -5.67 9.40
C GLU A 37 0.76 -6.34 10.29
N ARG A 38 0.30 -7.17 11.23
CA ARG A 38 1.23 -7.92 12.12
C ARG A 38 2.11 -8.87 11.33
N LEU A 39 1.53 -9.54 10.35
CA LEU A 39 2.27 -10.46 9.49
C LEU A 39 3.32 -9.74 8.65
N ILE A 40 2.96 -8.64 8.01
CA ILE A 40 3.88 -7.80 7.25
C ILE A 40 5.00 -7.27 8.16
N GLY A 41 4.65 -6.72 9.31
CA GLY A 41 5.62 -6.20 10.27
C GLY A 41 6.60 -7.27 10.76
N GLY A 42 6.12 -8.49 11.03
CA GLY A 42 6.95 -9.64 11.40
C GLY A 42 7.94 -10.02 10.29
N ILE A 43 7.47 -10.12 9.05
CA ILE A 43 8.32 -10.44 7.88
C ILE A 43 9.44 -9.41 7.73
N LEU A 44 9.10 -8.12 7.78
CA LEU A 44 10.08 -7.03 7.62
C LEU A 44 11.09 -6.97 8.76
N ALA A 45 10.71 -7.40 9.96
CA ALA A 45 11.60 -7.43 11.13
C ALA A 45 12.51 -8.66 11.16
N GLU A 46 12.07 -9.81 10.64
CA GLU A 46 12.81 -11.06 10.69
C GLU A 46 13.97 -11.13 9.69
N GLU A 47 13.88 -10.41 8.55
CA GLU A 47 14.84 -10.53 7.45
C GLU A 47 15.58 -9.21 7.21
N ASP A 48 16.90 -9.21 7.41
CA ASP A 48 17.77 -8.04 7.23
C ASP A 48 17.66 -7.44 5.82
N ARG A 49 17.42 -8.26 4.81
CA ARG A 49 17.25 -7.81 3.40
C ARG A 49 16.06 -6.88 3.22
N PHE A 50 15.09 -6.91 4.13
CA PHE A 50 13.90 -6.06 4.11
C PHE A 50 13.99 -4.87 5.06
N SER A 51 15.12 -4.65 5.70
CA SER A 51 15.31 -3.60 6.72
C SER A 51 15.07 -2.18 6.22
N ALA A 52 15.26 -1.93 4.92
CA ALA A 52 15.02 -0.64 4.29
C ALA A 52 13.55 -0.44 3.84
N ILE A 53 12.68 -1.44 4.03
CA ILE A 53 11.29 -1.37 3.61
C ILE A 53 10.43 -0.80 4.74
N GLY A 54 9.63 0.21 4.40
CA GLY A 54 8.60 0.77 5.26
C GLY A 54 7.21 0.38 4.79
N VAL A 55 6.22 0.59 5.66
CA VAL A 55 4.80 0.30 5.39
C VAL A 55 3.98 1.54 5.65
N HIS A 56 3.17 1.92 4.67
CA HIS A 56 2.07 2.87 4.84
C HIS A 56 0.76 2.11 4.81
N ARG A 57 -0.17 2.51 5.68
CA ARG A 57 -1.54 1.98 5.73
C ARG A 57 -2.49 2.94 5.05
N HIS A 58 -3.54 2.40 4.44
CA HIS A 58 -4.60 3.20 3.79
C HIS A 58 -4.04 4.30 2.88
N TYR A 59 -3.07 3.92 2.03
CA TYR A 59 -2.37 4.86 1.18
C TYR A 59 -3.25 5.26 -0.02
N ARG A 60 -3.51 6.55 -0.15
CA ARG A 60 -4.39 7.05 -1.22
C ARG A 60 -3.76 6.86 -2.59
N LEU A 61 -4.56 6.37 -3.54
CA LEU A 61 -4.13 6.31 -4.95
C LEU A 61 -3.81 7.69 -5.52
N TYR A 62 -4.49 8.73 -5.06
CA TYR A 62 -4.20 10.10 -5.46
C TYR A 62 -2.76 10.52 -5.18
N ASP A 63 -2.23 10.14 -4.02
CA ASP A 63 -0.86 10.47 -3.61
C ASP A 63 0.17 9.56 -4.29
N LEU A 64 -0.25 8.38 -4.74
CA LEU A 64 0.59 7.40 -5.42
C LEU A 64 0.76 7.70 -6.91
N VAL A 65 -0.31 8.14 -7.55
CA VAL A 65 -0.30 8.48 -8.97
C VAL A 65 0.32 9.87 -9.17
N GLY A 66 1.54 9.90 -9.68
CA GLY A 66 2.21 11.15 -10.01
C GLY A 66 1.49 11.94 -11.13
N ARG A 67 1.85 13.21 -11.28
CA ARG A 67 1.26 14.11 -12.29
C ARG A 67 1.53 13.69 -13.74
N ASN A 68 2.53 12.85 -13.96
CA ASN A 68 3.02 12.47 -15.28
C ASN A 68 2.40 11.17 -15.83
N VAL A 69 1.39 10.63 -15.16
CA VAL A 69 0.70 9.40 -15.60
C VAL A 69 -0.54 9.77 -16.38
N GLU A 70 -0.66 9.26 -17.59
CA GLU A 70 -1.87 9.41 -18.39
C GLU A 70 -2.98 8.50 -17.88
N LEU A 71 -3.96 9.12 -17.26
CA LEU A 71 -5.20 8.47 -16.83
C LEU A 71 -6.37 8.92 -17.70
N SER A 72 -7.31 8.00 -17.94
CA SER A 72 -8.61 8.37 -18.50
C SER A 72 -9.41 9.24 -17.53
N ASP A 73 -10.44 9.91 -18.01
CA ASP A 73 -11.29 10.75 -17.14
C ASP A 73 -11.97 9.92 -16.04
N GLU A 74 -12.37 8.68 -16.36
CA GLU A 74 -12.92 7.76 -15.36
C GLU A 74 -11.90 7.35 -14.31
N GLU A 75 -10.67 7.06 -14.71
CA GLU A 75 -9.58 6.73 -13.79
C GLU A 75 -9.23 7.92 -12.89
N ARG A 76 -9.17 9.14 -13.44
CA ARG A 76 -8.95 10.36 -12.65
C ARG A 76 -10.03 10.56 -11.61
N LEU A 77 -11.29 10.36 -11.98
CA LEU A 77 -12.43 10.46 -11.08
C LEU A 77 -12.36 9.40 -9.98
N PHE A 78 -11.98 8.18 -10.34
CA PHE A 78 -11.79 7.08 -9.39
C PHE A 78 -10.69 7.38 -8.36
N VAL A 79 -9.54 7.87 -8.81
CA VAL A 79 -8.41 8.25 -7.95
C VAL A 79 -8.79 9.37 -6.99
N ARG A 80 -9.60 10.33 -7.41
CA ARG A 80 -10.09 11.44 -6.56
C ARG A 80 -11.10 11.00 -5.49
N ARG A 81 -11.83 9.90 -5.72
CA ARG A 81 -12.92 9.41 -4.86
C ARG A 81 -12.45 8.59 -3.66
N ARG A 82 -11.39 8.98 -2.96
CA ARG A 82 -10.89 8.31 -1.76
C ARG A 82 -10.49 6.84 -1.95
N SER A 83 -10.10 6.44 -3.16
CA SER A 83 -9.52 5.12 -3.39
C SER A 83 -8.15 5.02 -2.72
N HIS A 84 -7.90 3.92 -2.03
CA HIS A 84 -6.65 3.68 -1.31
C HIS A 84 -6.20 2.22 -1.46
N LEU A 85 -4.95 1.97 -1.16
CA LEU A 85 -4.40 0.64 -0.90
C LEU A 85 -4.47 0.38 0.60
N ASP A 86 -4.75 -0.85 1.01
CA ASP A 86 -4.72 -1.20 2.43
C ASP A 86 -3.30 -1.04 2.98
N PHE A 87 -2.30 -1.50 2.24
CA PHE A 87 -0.90 -1.28 2.57
C PHE A 87 -0.08 -0.92 1.32
N LEU A 88 0.86 -0.01 1.50
CA LEU A 88 1.91 0.29 0.52
C LEU A 88 3.27 0.03 1.16
N LEU A 89 4.03 -0.91 0.59
CA LEU A 89 5.42 -1.13 0.97
C LEU A 89 6.31 -0.27 0.08
N TYR A 90 7.25 0.43 0.69
CA TYR A 90 8.10 1.41 0.02
C TYR A 90 9.53 1.36 0.55
N ASN A 91 10.48 1.84 -0.23
CA ASN A 91 11.85 2.02 0.20
C ASN A 91 11.97 3.28 1.07
N ARG A 92 12.43 3.12 2.32
CA ARG A 92 12.58 4.25 3.27
C ARG A 92 13.63 5.26 2.87
N MET A 93 14.58 4.88 2.02
CA MET A 93 15.70 5.74 1.64
C MET A 93 15.29 6.81 0.63
N ASP A 94 14.41 6.46 -0.31
CA ASP A 94 14.03 7.33 -1.41
C ASP A 94 12.50 7.46 -1.59
N ASN A 95 11.71 6.81 -0.73
CA ASN A 95 10.25 6.74 -0.79
C ASN A 95 9.69 6.08 -2.06
N THR A 96 10.49 5.28 -2.77
CA THR A 96 10.02 4.56 -3.96
C THR A 96 9.01 3.48 -3.57
N PRO A 97 7.80 3.47 -4.15
CA PRO A 97 6.83 2.38 -3.97
C PRO A 97 7.39 1.05 -4.48
N ILE A 98 7.19 -0.02 -3.73
CA ILE A 98 7.68 -1.36 -4.07
C ILE A 98 6.52 -2.31 -4.36
N LEU A 99 5.53 -2.38 -3.45
CA LEU A 99 4.45 -3.35 -3.51
C LEU A 99 3.19 -2.79 -2.85
N GLY A 100 2.07 -2.86 -3.54
CA GLY A 100 0.75 -2.64 -2.96
C GLY A 100 0.17 -3.94 -2.42
N ILE A 101 -0.51 -3.89 -1.28
CA ILE A 101 -1.21 -5.04 -0.71
C ILE A 101 -2.65 -4.65 -0.41
N GLU A 102 -3.59 -5.49 -0.85
CA GLU A 102 -5.01 -5.42 -0.53
C GLU A 102 -5.40 -6.66 0.28
N VAL A 103 -6.25 -6.47 1.26
CA VAL A 103 -6.76 -7.57 2.10
C VAL A 103 -8.22 -7.80 1.79
N ASP A 104 -8.48 -8.90 1.08
CA ASP A 104 -9.84 -9.28 0.71
C ASP A 104 -10.51 -10.06 1.84
N GLY A 105 -11.61 -9.53 2.39
CA GLY A 105 -12.43 -10.24 3.36
C GLY A 105 -13.12 -11.46 2.74
N VAL A 106 -13.15 -12.59 3.44
CA VAL A 106 -13.59 -13.90 2.93
C VAL A 106 -15.04 -13.94 2.43
N LEU A 107 -15.91 -13.03 2.88
CA LEU A 107 -17.34 -13.25 2.75
C LEU A 107 -18.12 -12.28 1.86
N HIS A 108 -17.52 -11.22 1.32
CA HIS A 108 -18.44 -10.17 0.89
C HIS A 108 -18.49 -9.80 -0.59
N HIS A 109 -17.56 -10.19 -1.48
CA HIS A 109 -17.57 -9.47 -2.74
C HIS A 109 -17.21 -10.23 -4.03
N ARG A 110 -17.12 -11.55 -4.02
CA ARG A 110 -16.80 -12.31 -5.25
C ARG A 110 -17.86 -12.18 -6.36
N PHE A 111 -19.07 -11.68 -6.03
CA PHE A 111 -20.21 -11.61 -6.93
C PHE A 111 -20.81 -10.20 -7.11
N ASP A 112 -20.19 -9.18 -6.52
CA ASP A 112 -20.64 -7.80 -6.69
C ASP A 112 -19.97 -7.20 -7.93
N GLU A 113 -20.74 -6.97 -8.99
CA GLU A 113 -20.27 -6.37 -10.24
C GLU A 113 -19.62 -5.00 -10.03
N VAL A 114 -20.11 -4.21 -9.08
CA VAL A 114 -19.57 -2.90 -8.74
C VAL A 114 -18.18 -3.04 -8.16
N GLN A 115 -17.98 -4.00 -7.26
CA GLN A 115 -16.67 -4.27 -6.65
C GLN A 115 -15.68 -4.80 -7.68
N VAL A 116 -16.10 -5.73 -8.53
CA VAL A 116 -15.27 -6.26 -9.64
C VAL A 116 -14.82 -5.13 -10.58
N ALA A 117 -15.73 -4.20 -10.92
CA ALA A 117 -15.39 -3.05 -11.75
C ALA A 117 -14.38 -2.11 -11.07
N ARG A 118 -14.53 -1.88 -9.76
CA ARG A 118 -13.57 -1.08 -8.96
C ARG A 118 -12.20 -1.73 -8.92
N ASP A 119 -12.14 -3.04 -8.68
CA ASP A 119 -10.90 -3.80 -8.63
C ASP A 119 -10.17 -3.79 -9.96
N ARG A 120 -10.91 -3.98 -11.06
CA ARG A 120 -10.35 -3.90 -12.41
C ARG A 120 -9.76 -2.52 -12.70
N ARG A 121 -10.47 -1.46 -12.31
CA ARG A 121 -10.00 -0.08 -12.50
C ARG A 121 -8.77 0.22 -11.66
N LYS A 122 -8.75 -0.19 -10.40
CA LYS A 122 -7.58 -0.09 -9.53
C LYS A 122 -6.38 -0.83 -10.10
N ASN A 123 -6.57 -2.07 -10.54
CA ASN A 123 -5.52 -2.87 -11.17
C ASN A 123 -4.95 -2.19 -12.43
N GLY A 124 -5.80 -1.61 -13.27
CA GLY A 124 -5.38 -0.88 -14.47
C GLY A 124 -4.53 0.35 -14.15
N ILE A 125 -4.92 1.12 -13.14
CA ILE A 125 -4.17 2.30 -12.68
C ILE A 125 -2.80 1.89 -12.13
N LEU A 126 -2.76 0.88 -11.27
CA LEU A 126 -1.51 0.38 -10.68
C LEU A 126 -0.55 -0.18 -11.74
N ALA A 127 -1.09 -0.86 -12.76
CA ALA A 127 -0.29 -1.32 -13.89
C ALA A 127 0.33 -0.16 -14.68
N LYS A 128 -0.39 0.94 -14.87
CA LYS A 128 0.13 2.15 -15.55
C LYS A 128 1.30 2.80 -14.81
N ILE A 129 1.31 2.75 -13.48
CA ILE A 129 2.41 3.27 -12.66
C ILE A 129 3.49 2.23 -12.39
N GLY A 130 3.32 1.00 -12.85
CA GLY A 130 4.30 -0.08 -12.68
C GLY A 130 4.38 -0.62 -11.25
N LEU A 131 3.34 -0.45 -10.43
CA LEU A 131 3.30 -0.97 -9.06
C LEU A 131 2.67 -2.36 -9.01
N PRO A 132 3.40 -3.41 -8.59
CA PRO A 132 2.83 -4.72 -8.33
C PRO A 132 1.77 -4.66 -7.22
N LEU A 133 0.71 -5.46 -7.36
CA LEU A 133 -0.35 -5.58 -6.38
C LEU A 133 -0.50 -7.03 -5.93
N LEU A 134 -0.43 -7.25 -4.62
CA LEU A 134 -0.75 -8.53 -3.99
C LEU A 134 -2.11 -8.45 -3.30
N ARG A 135 -2.99 -9.40 -3.59
CA ARG A 135 -4.25 -9.59 -2.85
C ARG A 135 -4.11 -10.75 -1.88
N LEU A 136 -4.38 -10.49 -0.61
CA LEU A 136 -4.38 -11.48 0.45
C LEU A 136 -5.83 -11.87 0.78
N SER A 137 -6.10 -13.16 0.82
CA SER A 137 -7.35 -13.70 1.35
C SER A 137 -7.15 -14.12 2.80
N THR A 138 -8.11 -13.82 3.67
CA THR A 138 -8.00 -14.09 5.10
C THR A 138 -8.14 -15.56 5.50
N ASP A 139 -8.38 -16.43 4.52
CA ASP A 139 -8.48 -17.89 4.67
C ASP A 139 -7.22 -18.64 4.22
N GLY A 140 -6.20 -17.90 3.77
CA GLY A 140 -4.98 -18.46 3.20
C GLY A 140 -3.97 -18.94 4.25
N SER A 141 -3.53 -20.18 4.12
CA SER A 141 -2.47 -20.77 4.98
C SER A 141 -1.04 -20.38 4.55
N SER A 142 -0.86 -19.71 3.44
CA SER A 142 0.45 -19.39 2.82
C SER A 142 0.67 -17.89 2.59
N GLU A 143 0.06 -17.05 3.41
CA GLU A 143 0.14 -15.59 3.23
C GLU A 143 1.55 -15.05 3.42
N LYS A 144 2.31 -15.61 4.39
CA LYS A 144 3.71 -15.23 4.62
C LYS A 144 4.56 -15.47 3.37
N GLU A 145 4.48 -16.67 2.81
CA GLU A 145 5.22 -17.06 1.60
C GLU A 145 4.82 -16.22 0.39
N ARG A 146 3.56 -15.89 0.28
CA ARG A 146 3.04 -15.03 -0.79
C ARG A 146 3.57 -13.61 -0.69
N ILE A 147 3.61 -13.03 0.51
CA ILE A 147 4.16 -11.69 0.75
C ILE A 147 5.67 -11.67 0.46
N VAL A 148 6.41 -12.64 1.00
CA VAL A 148 7.86 -12.76 0.77
C VAL A 148 8.15 -12.91 -0.73
N GLY A 149 7.46 -13.81 -1.41
CA GLY A 149 7.64 -14.02 -2.84
C GLY A 149 7.31 -12.77 -3.69
N ALA A 150 6.25 -12.05 -3.34
CA ALA A 150 5.88 -10.81 -4.03
C ALA A 150 6.92 -9.70 -3.80
N LEU A 151 7.46 -9.58 -2.58
CA LEU A 151 8.54 -8.63 -2.26
C LEU A 151 9.82 -8.96 -3.03
N GLU A 152 10.23 -10.22 -3.04
CA GLU A 152 11.42 -10.66 -3.79
C GLU A 152 11.30 -10.34 -5.27
N GLN A 153 10.15 -10.64 -5.85
CA GLN A 153 9.89 -10.36 -7.26
C GLN A 153 9.87 -8.86 -7.56
N ALA A 154 9.24 -8.06 -6.71
CA ALA A 154 9.17 -6.61 -6.86
C ALA A 154 10.55 -5.95 -6.75
N MET A 155 11.40 -6.43 -5.83
CA MET A 155 12.77 -5.91 -5.64
C MET A 155 13.73 -6.30 -6.78
N GLN A 156 13.45 -7.36 -7.52
CA GLN A 156 14.24 -7.75 -8.70
C GLN A 156 13.93 -6.91 -9.94
N GLN A 157 12.76 -6.28 -9.99
CA GLN A 157 12.30 -5.48 -11.12
C GLN A 157 12.70 -3.99 -11.02
N GLY A 158 13.18 -3.56 -9.89
CA GLY A 158 13.69 -2.20 -9.63
C GLY A 158 15.18 -2.16 -9.75
#